data_822756edf52ca00a9074e0129dba95e2
#
_entry.id   822756edf52ca00a9074e0129dba95e2
#
_cell.length_a   1.000
_cell.length_b   1.000
_cell.length_c   1.000
_cell.angle_alpha   90.00
_cell.angle_beta   90.00
_cell.angle_gamma   90.00
#
_symmetry.space_group_name_H-M   'P 1'
#
loop_
_entity.id
_entity.type
_entity.pdbx_description
1 polymer ?
#
loop_
_entity_poly.entity_id
_entity_poly.type
_entity_poly.pdbx_seq_one_letter_code
_entity_poly.pdbx_strand_id
1 'polypeptide(L)'
;IQPQNLPRKTVKDFDEAVANMDALTLDDLSRMIRGTIKAKDGHTLVWADYAAIEARGIAWLAGANQLVQLFADGEDVYRHMAGTIYGCAPASIGGDSVERQLGKQAVLGCGYGMGPPKFQVTCDGYGIPVDAALSEKEAALAAAIAEKAAVEAGLSAPAEAVKQ
;
A
#
# COMPACT_ATOMS: atom_id res chain seq x y z
N ILE A 1 1.58 14.23 -17.69
CA ILE A 1 1.20 12.80 -17.62
C ILE A 1 1.40 12.37 -16.18
N GLN A 2 0.45 11.62 -15.63
CA GLN A 2 0.54 11.01 -14.31
C GLN A 2 0.77 9.50 -14.46
N PRO A 3 2.03 9.03 -14.57
CA PRO A 3 2.35 7.63 -14.85
C PRO A 3 1.81 6.64 -13.81
N GLN A 4 1.64 7.09 -12.56
CA GLN A 4 1.09 6.28 -11.47
C GLN A 4 -0.35 5.82 -11.73
N ASN A 5 -1.12 6.58 -12.53
CA ASN A 5 -2.50 6.27 -12.87
C ASN A 5 -2.65 5.36 -14.10
N LEU A 6 -1.53 5.04 -14.75
CA LEU A 6 -1.54 4.12 -15.90
C LEU A 6 -1.59 2.66 -15.41
N PRO A 7 -2.16 1.74 -16.21
CA PRO A 7 -2.17 0.32 -15.89
C PRO A 7 -0.78 -0.20 -15.52
N ARG A 8 -0.67 -0.96 -14.43
CA ARG A 8 0.63 -1.46 -13.93
C ARG A 8 1.17 -2.63 -14.75
N LYS A 9 0.27 -3.46 -15.27
CA LYS A 9 0.65 -4.57 -16.13
C LYS A 9 1.04 -4.04 -17.49
N THR A 10 2.13 -4.56 -18.05
CA THR A 10 2.59 -4.26 -19.40
C THR A 10 2.54 -5.52 -20.27
N VAL A 11 2.50 -5.36 -21.57
CA VAL A 11 2.72 -6.45 -22.52
C VAL A 11 4.18 -6.91 -22.43
N LYS A 12 4.43 -8.20 -22.69
CA LYS A 12 5.79 -8.77 -22.61
C LYS A 12 6.69 -8.23 -23.71
N ASP A 13 6.15 -8.16 -24.91
CA ASP A 13 6.82 -7.64 -26.10
C ASP A 13 5.90 -6.59 -26.74
N PHE A 14 6.37 -5.35 -26.76
CA PHE A 14 5.60 -4.24 -27.30
C PHE A 14 5.58 -4.26 -28.84
N ASP A 15 6.69 -4.61 -29.47
CA ASP A 15 6.81 -4.63 -30.93
C ASP A 15 6.01 -5.79 -31.52
N GLU A 16 6.00 -6.95 -30.87
CA GLU A 16 5.14 -8.08 -31.24
C GLU A 16 3.65 -7.69 -31.12
N ALA A 17 3.27 -7.02 -30.01
CA ALA A 17 1.90 -6.57 -29.81
C ALA A 17 1.47 -5.57 -30.88
N VAL A 18 2.33 -4.63 -31.28
CA VAL A 18 2.07 -3.68 -32.37
C VAL A 18 1.91 -4.40 -33.70
N ALA A 19 2.73 -5.42 -33.99
CA ALA A 19 2.64 -6.20 -35.22
C ALA A 19 1.32 -6.99 -35.34
N ASN A 20 0.72 -7.37 -34.22
CA ASN A 20 -0.52 -8.16 -34.15
C ASN A 20 -1.72 -7.34 -33.64
N MET A 21 -1.79 -6.04 -33.96
CA MET A 21 -2.75 -5.10 -33.35
C MET A 21 -4.21 -5.51 -33.55
N ASP A 22 -4.56 -6.15 -34.65
CA ASP A 22 -5.92 -6.60 -34.95
C ASP A 22 -6.41 -7.74 -34.07
N ALA A 23 -5.49 -8.45 -33.41
CA ALA A 23 -5.80 -9.55 -32.50
C ALA A 23 -5.85 -9.13 -31.02
N LEU A 24 -5.57 -7.85 -30.70
CA LEU A 24 -5.49 -7.36 -29.33
C LEU A 24 -6.87 -7.12 -28.74
N THR A 25 -7.00 -7.49 -27.45
CA THR A 25 -8.15 -7.12 -26.63
C THR A 25 -8.00 -5.70 -26.08
N LEU A 26 -9.09 -5.13 -25.55
CA LEU A 26 -9.04 -3.84 -24.83
C LEU A 26 -8.11 -3.89 -23.61
N ASP A 27 -7.99 -5.04 -22.94
CA ASP A 27 -7.06 -5.22 -21.83
C ASP A 27 -5.61 -5.17 -22.32
N ASP A 28 -5.30 -5.79 -23.44
CA ASP A 28 -3.97 -5.73 -24.05
C ASP A 28 -3.61 -4.30 -24.48
N LEU A 29 -4.53 -3.60 -25.12
CA LEU A 29 -4.34 -2.18 -25.48
C LEU A 29 -4.09 -1.31 -24.25
N SER A 30 -4.84 -1.55 -23.16
CA SER A 30 -4.64 -0.87 -21.88
C SER A 30 -3.22 -1.10 -21.33
N ARG A 31 -2.70 -2.32 -21.45
CA ARG A 31 -1.35 -2.70 -21.02
C ARG A 31 -0.24 -2.08 -21.88
N MET A 32 -0.54 -1.73 -23.12
CA MET A 32 0.42 -1.10 -24.03
C MET A 32 0.65 0.38 -23.73
N ILE A 33 -0.25 1.06 -23.02
CA ILE A 33 -0.19 2.52 -22.81
C ILE A 33 1.15 2.97 -22.21
N ARG A 34 1.73 2.21 -21.26
CA ARG A 34 3.06 2.56 -20.70
C ARG A 34 4.18 2.48 -21.73
N GLY A 35 4.12 1.53 -22.66
CA GLY A 35 5.10 1.34 -23.71
C GLY A 35 5.12 2.47 -24.73
N THR A 36 4.03 3.25 -24.85
CA THR A 36 3.98 4.42 -25.74
C THR A 36 4.75 5.63 -25.21
N ILE A 37 5.13 5.62 -23.93
CA ILE A 37 5.90 6.70 -23.30
C ILE A 37 7.37 6.45 -23.61
N LYS A 38 7.89 7.15 -24.59
CA LYS A 38 9.28 7.01 -25.05
C LYS A 38 10.03 8.34 -24.88
N ALA A 39 11.30 8.25 -24.51
CA ALA A 39 12.18 9.41 -24.56
C ALA A 39 12.43 9.86 -26.01
N LYS A 40 12.65 11.15 -26.19
CA LYS A 40 13.16 11.69 -27.46
C LYS A 40 14.54 11.11 -27.72
N ASP A 41 14.93 11.00 -28.98
CA ASP A 41 16.25 10.51 -29.38
C ASP A 41 17.37 11.27 -28.67
N GLY A 42 18.35 10.55 -28.18
CA GLY A 42 19.45 11.08 -27.35
C GLY A 42 19.07 11.46 -25.92
N HIS A 43 17.85 11.16 -25.47
CA HIS A 43 17.39 11.43 -24.11
C HIS A 43 16.95 10.14 -23.42
N THR A 44 16.97 10.16 -22.10
CA THR A 44 16.47 9.08 -21.24
C THR A 44 15.37 9.62 -20.33
N LEU A 45 14.28 8.87 -20.18
CA LEU A 45 13.28 9.16 -19.17
C LEU A 45 13.75 8.62 -17.83
N VAL A 46 13.78 9.49 -16.84
CA VAL A 46 14.07 9.13 -15.47
C VAL A 46 12.83 9.48 -14.64
N TRP A 47 12.32 8.51 -13.88
CA TRP A 47 11.33 8.77 -12.85
C TRP A 47 11.75 8.11 -11.55
N ALA A 48 11.40 8.75 -10.46
CA ALA A 48 11.62 8.23 -9.13
C ALA A 48 10.35 8.44 -8.30
N ASP A 49 10.13 7.54 -7.37
CA ASP A 49 9.04 7.63 -6.41
C ASP A 49 9.61 7.38 -5.01
N TYR A 50 9.06 8.06 -4.02
CA TYR A 50 9.47 7.86 -2.64
C TYR A 50 8.84 6.58 -2.09
N ALA A 51 9.68 5.65 -1.64
CA ALA A 51 9.21 4.41 -1.05
C ALA A 51 8.39 4.68 0.22
N ALA A 52 7.13 4.28 0.21
CA ALA A 52 6.21 4.36 1.34
C ALA A 52 6.13 5.77 2.00
N ILE A 53 6.18 6.85 1.20
CA ILE A 53 6.25 8.23 1.72
C ILE A 53 5.08 8.56 2.65
N GLU A 54 3.89 8.06 2.33
CA GLU A 54 2.68 8.28 3.13
C GLU A 54 2.82 7.64 4.52
N ALA A 55 3.24 6.38 4.59
CA ALA A 55 3.46 5.69 5.86
C ALA A 55 4.59 6.33 6.68
N ARG A 56 5.65 6.83 6.02
CA ARG A 56 6.74 7.58 6.67
C ARG A 56 6.23 8.89 7.25
N GLY A 57 5.45 9.65 6.47
CA GLY A 57 4.87 10.92 6.89
C GLY A 57 3.92 10.74 8.09
N ILE A 58 3.04 9.75 8.02
CA ILE A 58 2.11 9.44 9.12
C ILE A 58 2.89 9.01 10.37
N ALA A 59 3.86 8.11 10.25
CA ALA A 59 4.68 7.66 11.38
C ALA A 59 5.41 8.83 12.07
N TRP A 60 5.96 9.75 11.28
CA TRP A 60 6.64 10.93 11.80
C TRP A 60 5.67 11.89 12.48
N LEU A 61 4.54 12.21 11.85
CA LEU A 61 3.51 13.08 12.41
C LEU A 61 2.89 12.51 13.69
N ALA A 62 2.70 11.19 13.74
CA ALA A 62 2.17 10.48 14.89
C ALA A 62 3.20 10.27 16.01
N GLY A 63 4.45 10.66 15.83
CA GLY A 63 5.50 10.40 16.83
C GLY A 63 5.78 8.91 17.04
N ALA A 64 5.43 8.05 16.09
CA ALA A 64 5.61 6.60 16.14
C ALA A 64 7.10 6.22 15.94
N ASN A 65 7.95 6.55 16.94
CA ASN A 65 9.40 6.48 16.84
C ASN A 65 9.91 5.09 16.43
N GLN A 66 9.27 4.01 16.89
CA GLN A 66 9.63 2.65 16.48
C GLN A 66 9.45 2.43 14.98
N LEU A 67 8.33 2.89 14.42
CA LEU A 67 8.05 2.78 12.99
C LEU A 67 9.00 3.66 12.16
N VAL A 68 9.30 4.86 12.65
CA VAL A 68 10.29 5.76 12.04
C VAL A 68 11.66 5.09 12.02
N GLN A 69 12.05 4.42 13.11
CA GLN A 69 13.32 3.71 13.21
C GLN A 69 13.38 2.54 12.22
N LEU A 70 12.33 1.71 12.10
CA LEU A 70 12.27 0.65 11.09
C LEU A 70 12.49 1.17 9.67
N PHE A 71 11.93 2.33 9.36
CA PHE A 71 12.18 2.97 8.07
C PHE A 71 13.63 3.47 7.92
N ALA A 72 14.25 3.95 8.98
CA ALA A 72 15.65 4.41 8.96
C ALA A 72 16.61 3.24 8.80
N ASP A 73 16.31 2.10 9.41
CA ASP A 73 17.11 0.87 9.33
C ASP A 73 16.92 0.14 7.96
N GLY A 74 16.00 0.63 7.12
CA GLY A 74 15.72 0.02 5.82
C GLY A 74 14.87 -1.25 5.90
N GLU A 75 14.23 -1.50 7.05
CA GLU A 75 13.39 -2.65 7.28
C GLU A 75 12.06 -2.58 6.52
N ASP A 76 11.49 -3.74 6.22
CA ASP A 76 10.19 -3.85 5.58
C ASP A 76 9.06 -3.74 6.61
N VAL A 77 8.57 -2.53 6.81
CA VAL A 77 7.51 -2.24 7.80
C VAL A 77 6.22 -3.02 7.55
N TYR A 78 5.97 -3.44 6.32
CA TYR A 78 4.80 -4.27 6.00
C TYR A 78 4.97 -5.70 6.50
N ARG A 79 6.19 -6.25 6.45
CA ARG A 79 6.52 -7.53 7.07
C ARG A 79 6.44 -7.44 8.59
N HIS A 80 6.90 -6.35 9.18
CA HIS A 80 6.79 -6.11 10.61
C HIS A 80 5.33 -6.05 11.05
N MET A 81 4.48 -5.33 10.34
CA MET A 81 3.05 -5.28 10.62
C MET A 81 2.39 -6.66 10.47
N ALA A 82 2.69 -7.36 9.37
CA ALA A 82 2.20 -8.72 9.18
C ALA A 82 2.68 -9.67 10.30
N GLY A 83 3.94 -9.58 10.70
CA GLY A 83 4.48 -10.34 11.83
C GLY A 83 3.71 -10.09 13.14
N THR A 84 3.32 -8.84 13.38
CA THR A 84 2.48 -8.47 14.54
C THR A 84 1.09 -9.08 14.42
N ILE A 85 0.47 -9.04 13.24
CA ILE A 85 -0.87 -9.59 12.99
C ILE A 85 -0.87 -11.12 13.15
N TYR A 86 0.07 -11.80 12.53
CA TYR A 86 0.14 -13.28 12.52
C TYR A 86 0.92 -13.87 13.70
N GLY A 87 1.51 -13.06 14.57
CA GLY A 87 2.27 -13.54 15.73
C GLY A 87 3.56 -14.27 15.35
N CYS A 88 4.21 -13.89 14.24
CA CYS A 88 5.42 -14.53 13.72
C CYS A 88 6.55 -13.53 13.48
N ALA A 89 7.77 -14.03 13.31
CA ALA A 89 8.92 -13.18 13.02
C ALA A 89 8.78 -12.53 11.61
N PRO A 90 9.05 -11.21 11.46
CA PRO A 90 8.99 -10.53 10.15
C PRO A 90 9.83 -11.20 9.07
N ALA A 91 10.95 -11.80 9.44
CA ALA A 91 11.84 -12.51 8.52
C ALA A 91 11.23 -13.77 7.91
N SER A 92 10.23 -14.39 8.56
CA SER A 92 9.51 -15.57 8.03
C SER A 92 8.50 -15.22 6.95
N ILE A 93 8.18 -13.92 6.78
CA ILE A 93 7.16 -13.46 5.83
C ILE A 93 7.82 -13.18 4.48
N GLY A 94 7.29 -13.81 3.43
CA GLY A 94 7.78 -13.63 2.06
C GLY A 94 7.57 -12.21 1.53
N GLY A 95 8.45 -11.74 0.63
CA GLY A 95 8.36 -10.41 0.02
C GLY A 95 7.09 -10.17 -0.79
N ASP A 96 6.58 -11.22 -1.45
CA ASP A 96 5.38 -11.19 -2.28
C ASP A 96 4.22 -12.00 -1.66
N SER A 97 4.31 -12.33 -0.37
CA SER A 97 3.30 -13.14 0.31
C SER A 97 2.01 -12.36 0.57
N VAL A 98 0.92 -13.11 0.76
CA VAL A 98 -0.41 -12.58 1.09
C VAL A 98 -0.38 -11.89 2.46
N GLU A 99 0.37 -12.45 3.42
CA GLU A 99 0.55 -11.90 4.75
C GLU A 99 1.17 -10.51 4.69
N ARG A 100 2.23 -10.34 3.88
CA ARG A 100 2.84 -9.03 3.67
C ARG A 100 1.89 -8.04 3.00
N GLN A 101 1.05 -8.49 2.08
CA GLN A 101 0.02 -7.65 1.47
C GLN A 101 -1.02 -7.20 2.49
N LEU A 102 -1.43 -8.08 3.41
CA LEU A 102 -2.30 -7.71 4.53
C LEU A 102 -1.63 -6.64 5.40
N GLY A 103 -0.39 -6.85 5.80
CA GLY A 103 0.39 -5.86 6.56
C GLY A 103 0.48 -4.51 5.86
N LYS A 104 0.62 -4.51 4.53
CA LYS A 104 0.61 -3.30 3.72
C LYS A 104 -0.75 -2.58 3.76
N GLN A 105 -1.85 -3.33 3.63
CA GLN A 105 -3.20 -2.74 3.72
C GLN A 105 -3.46 -2.20 5.12
N ALA A 106 -3.01 -2.88 6.17
CA ALA A 106 -3.13 -2.42 7.54
C ALA A 106 -2.37 -1.10 7.76
N VAL A 107 -1.09 -1.01 7.38
CA VAL A 107 -0.29 0.21 7.55
C VAL A 107 -0.89 1.39 6.78
N LEU A 108 -1.24 1.20 5.51
CA LEU A 108 -1.75 2.29 4.68
C LEU A 108 -3.20 2.62 5.00
N GLY A 109 -4.07 1.61 5.10
CA GLY A 109 -5.50 1.80 5.32
C GLY A 109 -5.79 2.41 6.69
N CYS A 110 -5.22 1.86 7.75
CA CYS A 110 -5.42 2.37 9.12
C CYS A 110 -4.78 3.75 9.28
N GLY A 111 -3.64 4.02 8.62
CA GLY A 111 -3.05 5.35 8.58
C GLY A 111 -3.97 6.43 8.01
N TYR A 112 -4.92 6.05 7.15
CA TYR A 112 -5.98 6.92 6.64
C TYR A 112 -7.31 6.81 7.39
N GLY A 113 -7.33 6.19 8.56
CA GLY A 113 -8.52 6.02 9.37
C GLY A 113 -9.53 5.01 8.79
N MET A 114 -9.05 4.02 8.04
CA MET A 114 -9.90 2.97 7.51
C MET A 114 -10.46 2.10 8.65
N GLY A 115 -11.78 2.08 8.78
CA GLY A 115 -12.46 1.21 9.75
C GLY A 115 -12.63 -0.24 9.26
N PRO A 116 -13.03 -1.17 10.16
CA PRO A 116 -13.10 -2.60 9.89
C PRO A 116 -13.88 -3.00 8.64
N PRO A 117 -15.11 -2.50 8.39
CA PRO A 117 -15.87 -2.92 7.21
C PRO A 117 -15.17 -2.55 5.89
N LYS A 118 -14.55 -1.37 5.83
CA LYS A 118 -13.85 -0.93 4.64
C LYS A 118 -12.53 -1.68 4.46
N PHE A 119 -11.86 -2.03 5.56
CA PHE A 119 -10.66 -2.86 5.53
C PHE A 119 -10.95 -4.23 4.93
N GLN A 120 -12.04 -4.89 5.40
CA GLN A 120 -12.49 -6.18 4.85
C GLN A 120 -12.73 -6.09 3.33
N VAL A 121 -13.55 -5.13 2.88
CA VAL A 121 -13.85 -4.94 1.45
C VAL A 121 -12.56 -4.69 0.64
N THR A 122 -11.59 -3.97 1.21
CA THR A 122 -10.31 -3.72 0.55
C THR A 122 -9.51 -5.01 0.42
N CYS A 123 -9.43 -5.80 1.47
CA CYS A 123 -8.74 -7.10 1.46
C CYS A 123 -9.38 -8.07 0.46
N ASP A 124 -10.70 -8.15 0.43
CA ASP A 124 -11.45 -8.95 -0.54
C ASP A 124 -11.13 -8.55 -1.99
N GLY A 125 -11.08 -7.23 -2.25
CA GLY A 125 -10.72 -6.69 -3.55
C GLY A 125 -9.30 -7.02 -4.02
N TYR A 126 -8.40 -7.31 -3.08
CA TYR A 126 -7.04 -7.78 -3.36
C TYR A 126 -6.89 -9.31 -3.30
N GLY A 127 -7.99 -10.04 -3.05
CA GLY A 127 -7.95 -11.49 -2.89
C GLY A 127 -7.19 -11.94 -1.63
N ILE A 128 -7.15 -11.10 -0.60
CA ILE A 128 -6.54 -11.41 0.68
C ILE A 128 -7.61 -12.08 1.56
N PRO A 129 -7.46 -13.39 1.88
CA PRO A 129 -8.42 -14.06 2.74
C PRO A 129 -8.29 -13.52 4.17
N VAL A 130 -9.29 -12.81 4.61
CA VAL A 130 -9.40 -12.37 6.00
C VAL A 130 -10.55 -13.13 6.61
N ASP A 131 -10.27 -14.00 7.58
CA ASP A 131 -11.31 -14.72 8.30
C ASP A 131 -12.12 -13.72 9.15
N ALA A 132 -13.43 -13.80 9.12
CA ALA A 132 -14.32 -12.82 9.76
C ALA A 132 -14.01 -12.62 11.26
N ALA A 133 -13.65 -13.71 11.96
CA ALA A 133 -13.24 -13.65 13.36
C ALA A 133 -11.85 -13.04 13.56
N LEU A 134 -10.98 -13.15 12.56
CA LEU A 134 -9.66 -12.55 12.53
C LEU A 134 -9.78 -11.06 12.19
N SER A 135 -10.67 -10.70 11.25
CA SER A 135 -10.88 -9.33 10.81
C SER A 135 -11.39 -8.41 11.94
N GLU A 136 -12.25 -8.90 12.83
CA GLU A 136 -12.68 -8.12 14.00
C GLU A 136 -11.51 -7.86 14.97
N LYS A 137 -10.69 -8.87 15.23
CA LYS A 137 -9.52 -8.74 16.11
C LYS A 137 -8.40 -7.91 15.49
N GLU A 138 -8.14 -8.09 14.22
CA GLU A 138 -7.10 -7.36 13.47
C GLU A 138 -7.50 -5.92 13.22
N ALA A 139 -8.75 -5.65 12.90
CA ALA A 139 -9.24 -4.30 12.77
C ALA A 139 -9.30 -3.58 14.12
N ALA A 140 -9.65 -4.27 15.21
CA ALA A 140 -9.58 -3.72 16.57
C ALA A 140 -8.13 -3.46 16.97
N LEU A 141 -7.19 -4.36 16.64
CA LEU A 141 -5.76 -4.19 16.92
C LEU A 141 -5.17 -3.06 16.07
N ALA A 142 -5.49 -3.01 14.77
CA ALA A 142 -5.02 -1.97 13.88
C ALA A 142 -5.61 -0.59 14.25
N ALA A 143 -6.88 -0.54 14.65
CA ALA A 143 -7.51 0.66 15.17
C ALA A 143 -6.87 1.10 16.50
N ALA A 144 -6.59 0.16 17.41
CA ALA A 144 -5.92 0.44 18.67
C ALA A 144 -4.47 0.93 18.48
N ILE A 145 -3.74 0.39 17.50
CA ILE A 145 -2.40 0.87 17.15
C ILE A 145 -2.47 2.28 16.56
N ALA A 146 -3.43 2.55 15.67
CA ALA A 146 -3.62 3.88 15.07
C ALA A 146 -4.08 4.90 16.13
N GLU A 147 -5.01 4.52 17.01
CA GLU A 147 -5.49 5.35 18.10
C GLU A 147 -4.37 5.64 19.12
N LYS A 148 -3.59 4.62 19.50
CA LYS A 148 -2.44 4.79 20.39
C LYS A 148 -1.38 5.70 19.79
N ALA A 149 -1.08 5.54 18.50
CA ALA A 149 -0.17 6.42 17.76
C ALA A 149 -0.71 7.85 17.70
N ALA A 150 -2.02 8.05 17.48
CA ALA A 150 -2.65 9.36 17.47
C ALA A 150 -2.67 10.02 18.87
N VAL A 151 -2.92 9.26 19.92
CA VAL A 151 -2.89 9.74 21.33
C VAL A 151 -1.45 10.10 21.75
N GLU A 152 -0.47 9.25 21.44
CA GLU A 152 0.94 9.53 21.71
C GLU A 152 1.47 10.75 20.95
N ALA A 153 0.88 11.05 19.80
CA ALA A 153 1.21 12.23 18.98
C ALA A 153 0.46 13.52 19.41
N GLY A 154 -0.43 13.46 20.42
CA GLY A 154 -1.26 14.60 20.79
C GLY A 154 -2.23 15.06 19.68
N LEU A 155 -2.50 14.20 18.68
CA LEU A 155 -3.38 14.45 17.54
C LEU A 155 -4.84 14.01 17.77
N SER A 156 -5.21 13.67 19.00
CA SER A 156 -6.63 13.49 19.34
C SER A 156 -7.32 14.86 19.24
N ALA A 157 -7.82 15.17 18.04
CA ALA A 157 -8.77 16.25 17.89
C ALA A 157 -9.97 15.95 18.80
N PRO A 158 -10.37 16.92 19.68
CA PRO A 158 -11.57 16.73 20.46
C PRO A 158 -12.75 16.59 19.50
N ALA A 159 -13.45 15.46 19.56
CA ALA A 159 -14.65 15.17 18.76
C ALA A 159 -15.82 16.13 19.06
N GLU A 160 -15.63 17.20 19.77
CA GLU A 160 -16.67 18.15 20.24
C GLU A 160 -16.66 19.53 19.57
N ALA A 161 -15.76 19.80 18.61
CA ALA A 161 -15.69 21.15 18.00
C ALA A 161 -16.51 21.33 16.71
N VAL A 162 -17.40 20.40 16.33
CA VAL A 162 -18.25 20.50 15.13
C VAL A 162 -19.74 20.51 15.48
N LYS A 163 -20.12 21.04 16.64
CA LYS A 163 -21.53 21.38 16.95
C LYS A 163 -21.57 22.79 17.54
N GLN A 164 -21.36 23.77 16.69
CA GLN A 164 -21.92 25.14 16.86
C GLN A 164 -22.12 25.74 15.46
#